data_d90ba014153110a12167346d91e9e1a4
#
_entry.id   d90ba014153110a12167346d91e9e1a4
#
_cell.length_a   1.000
_cell.length_b   1.000
_cell.length_c   1.000
_cell.angle_alpha   90.00
_cell.angle_beta   90.00
_cell.angle_gamma   90.00
#
_symmetry.space_group_name_H-M   'P 1'
#
loop_
_entity.id
_entity.type
_entity.pdbx_description
1 polymer ?
#
loop_
_entity_poly.entity_id
_entity_poly.type
_entity_poly.pdbx_seq_one_letter_code
_entity_poly.pdbx_strand_id
1 'polypeptide(L)'
;MQTENKFITVPEMTLPSGIVVPSFQYGQFACSKGADGKAVITEDGTPWVRISFEEAKAACADIGGQLVTETQELAIRLNAAQQDCNWTKGKVGEGKLFRGLRKGNVSSAQPGTFQSPDAKERRWLTLSNGEKVCDLNGNVFSWIFDDVQGNDKGLTNTIKADSISLTTAPYPSQEKGMGWRPDGERNWSGYALMRGGCWYSYSNAGVFSLNYGYPGSRYDNVGFRCTKSL
;
A
#
# COMPACT_ATOMS: atom_id res chain seq x y z
N MET A 1 12.75 25.97 5.22
CA MET A 1 12.63 25.35 3.88
C MET A 1 11.44 24.40 3.93
N GLN A 2 10.49 24.55 3.03
CA GLN A 2 9.36 23.61 2.92
C GLN A 2 9.92 22.30 2.35
N THR A 3 9.74 21.19 3.04
CA THR A 3 10.23 19.90 2.58
C THR A 3 9.42 19.51 1.34
N GLU A 4 10.09 19.32 0.22
CA GLU A 4 9.42 18.89 -1.03
C GLU A 4 8.90 17.46 -0.89
N ASN A 5 7.62 17.25 -1.20
CA ASN A 5 7.01 15.94 -1.16
C ASN A 5 7.54 15.03 -2.28
N LYS A 6 8.07 13.87 -1.92
CA LYS A 6 8.60 12.89 -2.89
C LYS A 6 7.49 12.03 -3.46
N PHE A 7 7.05 12.38 -4.67
CA PHE A 7 6.17 11.55 -5.48
C PHE A 7 6.96 10.82 -6.56
N ILE A 8 6.51 9.64 -6.94
CA ILE A 8 6.96 8.87 -8.10
C ILE A 8 5.83 8.76 -9.10
N THR A 9 6.16 8.59 -10.38
CA THR A 9 5.17 8.32 -11.42
C THR A 9 4.91 6.82 -11.52
N VAL A 10 3.67 6.41 -11.31
CA VAL A 10 3.21 5.05 -11.63
C VAL A 10 2.77 5.04 -13.09
N PRO A 11 3.35 4.18 -13.95
CA PRO A 11 2.92 4.06 -15.33
C PRO A 11 1.46 3.61 -15.44
N GLU A 12 0.82 3.94 -16.57
CA GLU A 12 -0.47 3.35 -16.92
C GLU A 12 -0.43 1.83 -16.83
N MET A 13 -1.49 1.23 -16.30
CA MET A 13 -1.58 -0.20 -16.11
C MET A 13 -2.97 -0.72 -16.48
N THR A 14 -3.00 -1.76 -17.31
CA THR A 14 -4.22 -2.53 -17.54
C THR A 14 -4.29 -3.68 -16.54
N LEU A 15 -5.32 -3.70 -15.71
CA LEU A 15 -5.58 -4.79 -14.77
C LEU A 15 -6.09 -6.04 -15.51
N PRO A 16 -5.98 -7.25 -14.92
CA PRO A 16 -6.49 -8.49 -15.53
C PRO A 16 -7.99 -8.45 -15.87
N SER A 17 -8.76 -7.59 -15.20
CA SER A 17 -10.17 -7.33 -15.48
C SER A 17 -10.42 -6.52 -16.77
N GLY A 18 -9.37 -5.99 -17.40
CA GLY A 18 -9.46 -5.07 -18.54
C GLY A 18 -9.58 -3.59 -18.15
N ILE A 19 -9.65 -3.24 -16.86
CA ILE A 19 -9.67 -1.86 -16.42
C ILE A 19 -8.31 -1.23 -16.67
N VAL A 20 -8.29 -0.10 -17.39
CA VAL A 20 -7.11 0.72 -17.61
C VAL A 20 -7.05 1.77 -16.50
N VAL A 21 -5.97 1.75 -15.71
CA VAL A 21 -5.66 2.76 -14.70
C VAL A 21 -4.65 3.71 -15.32
N PRO A 22 -5.02 4.98 -15.57
CA PRO A 22 -4.11 5.96 -16.15
C PRO A 22 -2.87 6.16 -15.27
N SER A 23 -1.80 6.68 -15.85
CA SER A 23 -0.61 7.06 -15.10
C SER A 23 -0.93 8.11 -14.04
N PHE A 24 -0.33 8.00 -12.85
CA PHE A 24 -0.58 8.90 -11.72
C PHE A 24 0.68 9.06 -10.85
N GLN A 25 0.68 10.09 -10.01
CA GLN A 25 1.70 10.28 -8.99
C GLN A 25 1.31 9.54 -7.70
N TYR A 26 2.29 8.86 -7.10
CA TYR A 26 2.15 8.07 -5.87
C TYR A 26 3.23 8.45 -4.86
N GLY A 27 2.87 8.64 -3.60
CA GLY A 27 3.85 8.93 -2.56
C GLY A 27 4.91 7.84 -2.47
N GLN A 28 6.19 8.18 -2.71
CA GLN A 28 7.30 7.24 -2.65
C GLN A 28 7.42 6.54 -1.29
N PHE A 29 7.05 7.27 -0.22
CA PHE A 29 6.99 6.82 1.17
C PHE A 29 5.56 6.92 1.71
N ALA A 30 5.26 6.20 2.79
CA ALA A 30 4.06 6.48 3.58
C ALA A 30 4.12 7.92 4.10
N CYS A 31 2.98 8.60 4.16
CA CYS A 31 2.92 9.97 4.67
C CYS A 31 3.38 10.03 6.12
N SER A 32 4.18 11.04 6.44
CA SER A 32 4.60 11.42 7.79
C SER A 32 3.89 12.70 8.22
N LYS A 33 3.94 13.05 9.50
CA LYS A 33 3.41 14.32 10.00
C LYS A 33 4.51 15.36 10.05
N GLY A 34 4.36 16.43 9.26
CA GLY A 34 5.28 17.57 9.25
C GLY A 34 5.18 18.40 10.52
N ALA A 35 6.14 19.31 10.70
CA ALA A 35 6.18 20.23 11.84
C ALA A 35 4.98 21.20 11.87
N ASP A 36 4.41 21.49 10.72
CA ASP A 36 3.18 22.31 10.54
C ASP A 36 1.89 21.51 10.76
N GLY A 37 2.01 20.24 11.10
CA GLY A 37 0.89 19.32 11.32
C GLY A 37 0.30 18.72 10.05
N LYS A 38 0.78 19.08 8.84
CA LYS A 38 0.32 18.57 7.56
C LYS A 38 1.06 17.27 7.17
N ALA A 39 0.50 16.55 6.22
CA ALA A 39 1.18 15.41 5.64
C ALA A 39 2.42 15.84 4.86
N VAL A 40 3.50 15.09 5.01
CA VAL A 40 4.73 15.22 4.21
C VAL A 40 5.17 13.83 3.74
N ILE A 41 5.79 13.76 2.56
CA ILE A 41 6.25 12.52 1.96
C ILE A 41 7.77 12.60 1.84
N THR A 42 8.47 12.06 2.83
CA THR A 42 9.94 12.14 2.92
C THR A 42 10.53 10.81 3.36
N GLU A 43 11.81 10.61 3.05
CA GLU A 43 12.53 9.40 3.39
C GLU A 43 12.82 9.25 4.89
N ASP A 44 13.11 10.35 5.54
CA ASP A 44 13.46 10.43 6.96
C ASP A 44 12.24 10.54 7.88
N GLY A 45 11.05 10.78 7.31
CA GLY A 45 9.81 10.88 8.07
C GLY A 45 9.30 9.53 8.56
N THR A 46 9.00 9.43 9.85
CA THR A 46 8.29 8.27 10.39
C THR A 46 6.84 8.28 9.92
N PRO A 47 6.29 7.15 9.40
CA PRO A 47 4.90 7.10 8.97
C PRO A 47 3.91 7.62 10.01
N TRP A 48 3.01 8.48 9.59
CA TRP A 48 1.95 9.02 10.43
C TRP A 48 0.88 7.94 10.67
N VAL A 49 1.02 7.28 11.79
CA VAL A 49 0.07 6.29 12.32
C VAL A 49 -0.86 6.93 13.36
N ARG A 50 -1.79 6.17 13.92
CA ARG A 50 -2.84 6.65 14.84
C ARG A 50 -3.69 7.75 14.22
N ILE A 51 -3.97 7.61 12.94
CA ILE A 51 -4.82 8.48 12.12
C ILE A 51 -6.02 7.66 11.63
N SER A 52 -7.22 8.23 11.68
CA SER A 52 -8.43 7.58 11.17
C SER A 52 -8.50 7.66 9.64
N PHE A 53 -9.36 6.86 9.02
CA PHE A 53 -9.58 6.88 7.58
C PHE A 53 -9.97 8.28 7.07
N GLU A 54 -10.91 8.95 7.74
CA GLU A 54 -11.37 10.29 7.35
C GLU A 54 -10.28 11.36 7.53
N GLU A 55 -9.50 11.26 8.61
CA GLU A 55 -8.35 12.16 8.80
C GLU A 55 -7.27 11.94 7.75
N ALA A 56 -7.02 10.70 7.33
CA ALA A 56 -6.07 10.39 6.26
C ALA A 56 -6.51 10.99 4.91
N LYS A 57 -7.81 10.91 4.59
CA LYS A 57 -8.38 11.59 3.40
C LYS A 57 -8.16 13.10 3.46
N ALA A 58 -8.49 13.73 4.58
CA ALA A 58 -8.32 15.16 4.78
C ALA A 58 -6.83 15.56 4.67
N ALA A 59 -5.92 14.80 5.30
CA ALA A 59 -4.49 15.07 5.26
C ALA A 59 -3.90 14.99 3.84
N CYS A 60 -4.41 14.08 2.99
CA CYS A 60 -4.02 14.05 1.57
C CYS A 60 -4.55 15.27 0.80
N ALA A 61 -5.81 15.67 1.05
CA ALA A 61 -6.41 16.85 0.42
C ALA A 61 -5.66 18.14 0.79
N ASP A 62 -5.22 18.28 2.03
CA ASP A 62 -4.49 19.45 2.53
C ASP A 62 -3.15 19.70 1.81
N ILE A 63 -2.58 18.67 1.18
CA ILE A 63 -1.35 18.78 0.37
C ILE A 63 -1.63 18.73 -1.14
N GLY A 64 -2.90 18.92 -1.54
CA GLY A 64 -3.33 18.94 -2.93
C GLY A 64 -3.30 17.57 -3.61
N GLY A 65 -3.51 16.51 -2.85
CA GLY A 65 -3.61 15.13 -3.31
C GLY A 65 -4.94 14.50 -2.89
N GLN A 66 -5.00 13.18 -3.00
CA GLN A 66 -6.10 12.35 -2.51
C GLN A 66 -5.55 11.09 -1.85
N LEU A 67 -6.35 10.47 -0.98
CA LEU A 67 -6.04 9.15 -0.47
C LEU A 67 -6.00 8.17 -1.64
N VAL A 68 -4.97 7.30 -1.67
CA VAL A 68 -4.82 6.31 -2.72
C VAL A 68 -6.08 5.44 -2.84
N THR A 69 -6.53 5.21 -4.09
CA THR A 69 -7.70 4.37 -4.35
C THR A 69 -7.31 2.89 -4.47
N GLU A 70 -8.32 2.01 -4.36
CA GLU A 70 -8.11 0.57 -4.52
C GLU A 70 -7.59 0.22 -5.91
N THR A 71 -8.16 0.82 -6.96
CA THR A 71 -7.70 0.60 -8.34
C THR A 71 -6.26 1.07 -8.55
N GLN A 72 -5.87 2.22 -7.99
CA GLN A 72 -4.49 2.70 -8.03
C GLN A 72 -3.53 1.78 -7.27
N GLU A 73 -3.93 1.29 -6.10
CA GLU A 73 -3.14 0.31 -5.34
C GLU A 73 -2.94 -0.99 -6.12
N LEU A 74 -3.98 -1.50 -6.78
CA LEU A 74 -3.86 -2.70 -7.60
C LEU A 74 -2.92 -2.48 -8.79
N ALA A 75 -2.97 -1.29 -9.41
CA ALA A 75 -2.10 -0.94 -10.54
C ALA A 75 -0.62 -0.93 -10.16
N ILE A 76 -0.23 -0.19 -9.11
CA ILE A 76 1.18 -0.13 -8.68
C ILE A 76 1.69 -1.50 -8.20
N ARG A 77 0.86 -2.28 -7.50
CA ARG A 77 1.20 -3.61 -7.00
C ARG A 77 1.40 -4.61 -8.13
N LEU A 78 0.55 -4.57 -9.15
CA LEU A 78 0.68 -5.42 -10.31
C LEU A 78 1.92 -5.03 -11.12
N ASN A 79 2.16 -3.73 -11.34
CA ASN A 79 3.36 -3.23 -11.99
C ASN A 79 4.63 -3.73 -11.28
N ALA A 80 4.71 -3.57 -9.95
CA ALA A 80 5.85 -4.05 -9.17
C ALA A 80 6.01 -5.59 -9.23
N ALA A 81 4.90 -6.35 -9.22
CA ALA A 81 4.93 -7.81 -9.29
C ALA A 81 5.39 -8.35 -10.65
N GLN A 82 5.33 -7.55 -11.70
CA GLN A 82 5.78 -7.89 -13.04
C GLN A 82 7.28 -7.60 -13.29
N GLN A 83 8.01 -7.07 -12.29
CA GLN A 83 9.44 -6.77 -12.44
C GLN A 83 10.31 -7.91 -11.86
N ASP A 84 11.17 -8.49 -12.67
CA ASP A 84 12.09 -9.58 -12.31
C ASP A 84 12.94 -9.25 -11.09
N CYS A 85 13.45 -8.01 -11.00
CA CYS A 85 14.31 -7.55 -9.91
C CYS A 85 13.61 -7.51 -8.52
N ASN A 86 12.30 -7.61 -8.47
CA ASN A 86 11.53 -7.65 -7.23
C ASN A 86 11.34 -9.07 -6.68
N TRP A 87 11.86 -10.10 -7.37
CA TRP A 87 11.70 -11.49 -6.98
C TRP A 87 13.01 -12.08 -6.43
N THR A 88 12.90 -12.93 -5.41
CA THR A 88 14.08 -13.49 -4.71
C THR A 88 15.00 -14.34 -5.57
N LYS A 89 14.51 -14.86 -6.70
CA LYS A 89 15.28 -15.60 -7.69
C LYS A 89 15.53 -14.82 -8.99
N GLY A 90 15.24 -13.51 -9.00
CA GLY A 90 15.53 -12.63 -10.12
C GLY A 90 14.69 -12.87 -11.37
N LYS A 91 13.52 -13.52 -11.23
CA LYS A 91 12.58 -13.73 -12.32
C LYS A 91 11.14 -13.79 -11.79
N VAL A 92 10.21 -13.16 -12.51
CA VAL A 92 8.79 -13.14 -12.15
C VAL A 92 8.27 -14.57 -11.95
N GLY A 93 7.60 -14.77 -10.81
CA GLY A 93 7.04 -16.06 -10.44
C GLY A 93 8.04 -17.07 -9.86
N GLU A 94 9.34 -16.79 -9.89
CA GLU A 94 10.33 -17.65 -9.29
C GLU A 94 10.72 -17.20 -7.88
N GLY A 95 10.57 -18.09 -6.91
CA GLY A 95 10.76 -17.75 -5.50
C GLY A 95 9.61 -16.95 -4.91
N LYS A 96 9.91 -15.84 -4.24
CA LYS A 96 8.93 -14.96 -3.58
C LYS A 96 9.19 -13.50 -3.96
N LEU A 97 8.12 -12.74 -4.14
CA LEU A 97 8.19 -11.30 -4.23
C LEU A 97 8.76 -10.73 -2.93
N PHE A 98 9.61 -9.72 -3.01
CA PHE A 98 10.22 -9.13 -1.82
C PHE A 98 9.16 -8.53 -0.89
N ARG A 99 9.45 -8.60 0.40
CA ARG A 99 8.58 -8.10 1.47
C ARG A 99 9.39 -7.27 2.45
N GLY A 100 8.81 -6.14 2.85
CA GLY A 100 9.41 -5.21 3.80
C GLY A 100 9.37 -5.68 5.26
N LEU A 101 9.39 -4.73 6.19
CA LEU A 101 9.38 -4.98 7.63
C LEU A 101 8.11 -5.72 8.04
N ARG A 102 8.23 -6.94 8.58
CA ARG A 102 7.06 -7.79 8.87
C ARG A 102 7.27 -8.85 9.95
N LYS A 103 8.50 -9.02 10.43
CA LYS A 103 8.86 -10.13 11.33
C LYS A 103 8.84 -9.78 12.81
N GLY A 104 8.37 -8.58 13.18
CA GLY A 104 8.37 -8.11 14.56
C GLY A 104 9.77 -7.74 15.08
N ASN A 105 10.73 -7.49 14.16
CA ASN A 105 12.08 -7.05 14.53
C ASN A 105 12.13 -5.57 14.96
N VAL A 106 11.04 -4.85 14.75
CA VAL A 106 10.83 -3.47 15.22
C VAL A 106 9.50 -3.41 15.98
N SER A 107 9.36 -2.45 16.87
CA SER A 107 8.18 -2.26 17.74
C SER A 107 7.27 -1.11 17.30
N SER A 108 7.61 -0.42 16.21
CA SER A 108 6.86 0.74 15.69
C SER A 108 7.15 0.96 14.21
N ALA A 109 6.37 1.85 13.58
CA ALA A 109 6.61 2.34 12.24
C ALA A 109 8.02 2.92 12.09
N GLN A 110 8.70 2.65 10.98
CA GLN A 110 10.07 3.07 10.71
C GLN A 110 10.15 4.02 9.50
N PRO A 111 11.00 5.05 9.54
CA PRO A 111 11.23 5.93 8.40
C PRO A 111 11.86 5.16 7.22
N GLY A 112 11.83 5.75 6.02
CA GLY A 112 12.41 5.14 4.81
C GLY A 112 13.92 4.88 4.91
N THR A 113 14.62 5.69 5.69
CA THR A 113 16.07 5.55 5.98
C THR A 113 16.42 4.33 6.82
N PHE A 114 15.47 3.77 7.56
CA PHE A 114 15.73 2.59 8.39
C PHE A 114 16.03 1.36 7.53
N GLN A 115 17.09 0.65 7.88
CA GLN A 115 17.46 -0.61 7.23
C GLN A 115 17.18 -1.78 8.18
N SER A 116 16.45 -2.78 7.67
CA SER A 116 16.22 -4.00 8.46
C SER A 116 17.54 -4.73 8.68
N PRO A 117 17.80 -5.22 9.92
CA PRO A 117 18.92 -6.13 10.18
C PRO A 117 18.71 -7.50 9.50
N ASP A 118 17.50 -7.82 9.08
CA ASP A 118 17.19 -9.07 8.36
C ASP A 118 17.20 -8.84 6.85
N ALA A 119 18.20 -9.40 6.16
CA ALA A 119 18.34 -9.29 4.71
C ALA A 119 17.16 -9.86 3.91
N LYS A 120 16.25 -10.62 4.56
CA LYS A 120 15.01 -11.11 3.94
C LYS A 120 13.87 -10.09 3.97
N GLU A 121 14.04 -8.97 4.67
CA GLU A 121 13.11 -7.85 4.70
C GLU A 121 13.61 -6.75 3.77
N ARG A 122 13.12 -6.75 2.54
CA ARG A 122 13.47 -5.75 1.52
C ARG A 122 12.33 -4.79 1.33
N ARG A 123 12.57 -3.54 1.66
CA ARG A 123 11.56 -2.48 1.71
C ARG A 123 11.28 -1.83 0.35
N TRP A 124 12.24 -1.89 -0.57
CA TRP A 124 12.18 -1.23 -1.86
C TRP A 124 11.74 -2.16 -2.98
N LEU A 125 10.75 -1.72 -3.76
CA LEU A 125 10.33 -2.36 -5.00
C LEU A 125 10.51 -1.38 -6.15
N THR A 126 10.87 -1.92 -7.32
CA THR A 126 11.10 -1.16 -8.55
C THR A 126 9.89 -1.31 -9.47
N LEU A 127 9.50 -0.23 -10.13
CA LEU A 127 8.45 -0.20 -11.15
C LEU A 127 9.04 -0.36 -12.56
N SER A 128 8.18 -0.59 -13.56
CA SER A 128 8.61 -0.81 -14.96
C SER A 128 9.36 0.38 -15.58
N ASN A 129 9.16 1.60 -15.08
CA ASN A 129 9.89 2.80 -15.51
C ASN A 129 11.19 3.06 -14.71
N GLY A 130 11.60 2.15 -13.83
CA GLY A 130 12.79 2.29 -12.99
C GLY A 130 12.57 3.04 -11.67
N GLU A 131 11.43 3.69 -11.48
CA GLU A 131 11.07 4.34 -10.22
C GLU A 131 11.00 3.30 -9.09
N LYS A 132 11.25 3.75 -7.87
CA LYS A 132 11.24 2.86 -6.70
C LYS A 132 10.26 3.36 -5.64
N VAL A 133 9.56 2.43 -5.03
CA VAL A 133 8.65 2.68 -3.91
C VAL A 133 9.14 1.95 -2.66
N CYS A 134 9.12 2.68 -1.53
CA CYS A 134 9.47 2.12 -0.23
C CYS A 134 8.20 1.59 0.46
N ASP A 135 8.29 0.41 1.10
CA ASP A 135 7.22 -0.19 1.91
C ASP A 135 5.85 -0.28 1.21
N LEU A 136 5.81 -0.71 -0.05
CA LEU A 136 4.55 -1.08 -0.67
C LEU A 136 3.87 -2.23 0.08
N ASN A 137 4.63 -2.91 0.93
CA ASN A 137 4.15 -3.91 1.88
C ASN A 137 5.04 -3.96 3.12
N GLY A 138 4.46 -4.32 4.27
CA GLY A 138 5.13 -4.29 5.56
C GLY A 138 5.25 -2.86 6.11
N ASN A 139 5.96 -2.69 7.21
CA ASN A 139 6.09 -1.47 8.00
C ASN A 139 4.74 -0.99 8.57
N VAL A 140 3.86 -0.40 7.79
CA VAL A 140 2.50 -0.02 8.18
C VAL A 140 1.50 -0.47 7.13
N PHE A 141 0.28 -0.83 7.56
CA PHE A 141 -0.86 -0.86 6.65
C PHE A 141 -1.14 0.53 6.12
N SER A 142 -1.68 0.63 4.92
CA SER A 142 -2.19 1.89 4.36
C SER A 142 -3.71 1.85 4.27
N TRP A 143 -4.39 2.89 4.80
CA TRP A 143 -5.79 3.14 4.49
C TRP A 143 -5.97 3.33 2.99
N ILE A 144 -7.03 2.77 2.43
CA ILE A 144 -7.34 2.80 1.00
C ILE A 144 -8.75 3.31 0.79
N PHE A 145 -8.93 4.26 -0.15
CA PHE A 145 -10.24 4.65 -0.63
C PHE A 145 -10.78 3.57 -1.57
N ASP A 146 -11.88 2.92 -1.17
CA ASP A 146 -12.44 1.81 -1.93
C ASP A 146 -13.33 2.30 -3.07
N ASP A 147 -12.75 2.46 -4.24
CA ASP A 147 -13.41 2.85 -5.48
C ASP A 147 -13.98 1.66 -6.28
N VAL A 148 -13.90 0.44 -5.76
CA VAL A 148 -14.37 -0.78 -6.42
C VAL A 148 -15.75 -1.21 -5.91
N GLN A 149 -15.88 -1.41 -4.60
CA GLN A 149 -17.13 -1.83 -3.96
C GLN A 149 -17.49 -0.96 -2.73
N GLY A 150 -16.79 0.14 -2.53
CA GLY A 150 -17.05 1.11 -1.48
C GLY A 150 -18.27 1.99 -1.76
N ASN A 151 -18.54 2.91 -0.88
CA ASN A 151 -19.52 3.97 -1.06
C ASN A 151 -18.81 5.33 -1.18
N ASP A 152 -19.57 6.42 -1.27
CA ASP A 152 -19.04 7.80 -1.40
C ASP A 152 -18.12 8.23 -0.24
N LYS A 153 -18.14 7.51 0.89
CA LYS A 153 -17.20 7.70 2.01
C LYS A 153 -15.98 6.77 1.92
N GLY A 154 -15.89 5.97 0.87
CA GLY A 154 -14.82 4.99 0.68
C GLY A 154 -14.90 3.77 1.60
N LEU A 155 -16.04 3.55 2.24
CA LEU A 155 -16.25 2.38 3.09
C LEU A 155 -16.55 1.15 2.25
N THR A 156 -15.94 0.02 2.58
CA THR A 156 -16.18 -1.26 1.92
C THR A 156 -17.57 -1.78 2.27
N ASN A 157 -18.30 -2.19 1.25
CA ASN A 157 -19.49 -3.04 1.36
C ASN A 157 -19.08 -4.52 1.34
N THR A 158 -19.91 -5.40 0.78
CA THR A 158 -19.53 -6.80 0.55
C THR A 158 -18.51 -6.90 -0.57
N ILE A 159 -17.33 -7.46 -0.30
CA ILE A 159 -16.35 -7.83 -1.33
C ILE A 159 -16.87 -9.10 -2.02
N LYS A 160 -17.12 -9.01 -3.31
CA LYS A 160 -17.57 -10.15 -4.12
C LYS A 160 -16.40 -11.08 -4.43
N ALA A 161 -16.67 -12.36 -4.63
CA ALA A 161 -15.65 -13.36 -4.95
C ALA A 161 -14.88 -13.04 -6.25
N ASP A 162 -15.55 -12.43 -7.22
CA ASP A 162 -15.00 -12.00 -8.51
C ASP A 162 -14.44 -10.56 -8.50
N SER A 163 -14.48 -9.88 -7.35
CA SER A 163 -13.93 -8.51 -7.21
C SER A 163 -12.47 -8.45 -7.66
N ILE A 164 -12.12 -7.38 -8.38
CA ILE A 164 -10.73 -7.11 -8.76
C ILE A 164 -9.79 -6.99 -7.55
N SER A 165 -10.33 -6.60 -6.39
CA SER A 165 -9.59 -6.56 -5.11
C SER A 165 -9.02 -7.94 -4.71
N LEU A 166 -9.66 -9.03 -5.15
CA LEU A 166 -9.25 -10.40 -4.87
C LEU A 166 -8.56 -11.07 -6.06
N THR A 167 -9.01 -10.77 -7.30
CA THR A 167 -8.61 -11.51 -8.50
C THR A 167 -7.40 -10.93 -9.22
N THR A 168 -7.00 -9.68 -8.96
CA THR A 168 -5.83 -9.04 -9.61
C THR A 168 -4.49 -9.67 -9.19
N ALA A 169 -4.38 -10.21 -7.99
CA ALA A 169 -3.14 -10.83 -7.53
C ALA A 169 -2.81 -12.10 -8.35
N PRO A 170 -1.58 -12.21 -8.89
CA PRO A 170 -1.21 -13.27 -9.81
C PRO A 170 -1.08 -14.67 -9.18
N TYR A 171 -1.06 -14.76 -7.85
CA TYR A 171 -0.93 -16.03 -7.11
C TYR A 171 -1.91 -16.04 -5.92
N PRO A 172 -2.27 -17.23 -5.39
CA PRO A 172 -3.12 -17.37 -4.22
C PRO A 172 -2.66 -16.59 -3.00
N SER A 173 -3.57 -16.43 -2.03
CA SER A 173 -3.28 -15.77 -0.75
C SER A 173 -2.07 -16.40 -0.06
N GLN A 174 -1.16 -15.55 0.41
CA GLN A 174 0.12 -15.88 1.07
C GLN A 174 1.17 -16.58 0.19
N GLU A 175 0.80 -17.15 -0.95
CA GLU A 175 1.78 -17.74 -1.85
C GLU A 175 2.72 -16.69 -2.43
N LYS A 176 3.96 -17.09 -2.69
CA LYS A 176 5.00 -16.31 -3.39
C LYS A 176 5.15 -14.86 -2.92
N GLY A 177 4.78 -14.55 -1.66
CA GLY A 177 4.91 -13.19 -1.11
C GLY A 177 3.71 -12.28 -1.36
N MET A 178 2.58 -12.83 -1.86
CA MET A 178 1.37 -12.04 -2.13
C MET A 178 0.76 -11.41 -0.87
N GLY A 179 0.97 -12.02 0.30
CA GLY A 179 0.31 -11.61 1.54
C GLY A 179 -1.11 -12.16 1.65
N TRP A 180 -1.69 -12.01 2.83
CA TRP A 180 -3.02 -12.51 3.11
C TRP A 180 -4.11 -11.65 2.47
N ARG A 181 -5.07 -12.30 1.87
CA ARG A 181 -6.36 -11.74 1.44
C ARG A 181 -7.44 -12.81 1.54
N PRO A 182 -8.72 -12.43 1.62
CA PRO A 182 -9.80 -13.42 1.54
C PRO A 182 -9.72 -14.22 0.25
N ASP A 183 -10.13 -15.48 0.34
CA ASP A 183 -10.21 -16.42 -0.78
C ASP A 183 -11.59 -16.44 -1.45
N GLY A 184 -12.53 -15.62 -0.99
CA GLY A 184 -13.87 -15.52 -1.51
C GLY A 184 -14.64 -14.34 -0.91
N GLU A 185 -15.94 -14.29 -1.16
CA GLU A 185 -16.81 -13.20 -0.72
C GLU A 185 -16.69 -12.92 0.79
N ARG A 186 -16.65 -11.64 1.16
CA ARG A 186 -16.60 -11.17 2.56
C ARG A 186 -17.51 -9.96 2.76
N ASN A 187 -18.37 -10.04 3.73
CA ASN A 187 -19.14 -8.88 4.17
C ASN A 187 -18.30 -8.02 5.14
N TRP A 188 -17.72 -6.95 4.62
CA TRP A 188 -16.98 -5.94 5.38
C TRP A 188 -17.71 -4.59 5.36
N SER A 189 -19.03 -4.60 5.26
CA SER A 189 -19.86 -3.39 5.30
C SER A 189 -19.57 -2.56 6.55
N GLY A 190 -19.36 -1.26 6.37
CA GLY A 190 -19.05 -0.32 7.45
C GLY A 190 -17.59 -0.28 7.87
N TYR A 191 -16.70 -1.09 7.26
CA TYR A 191 -15.25 -1.01 7.43
C TYR A 191 -14.61 -0.22 6.30
N ALA A 192 -13.35 0.17 6.47
CA ALA A 192 -12.50 0.70 5.42
C ALA A 192 -11.41 -0.32 5.08
N LEU A 193 -10.94 -0.31 3.84
CA LEU A 193 -9.87 -1.21 3.39
C LEU A 193 -8.50 -0.74 3.86
N MET A 194 -7.62 -1.73 4.07
CA MET A 194 -6.20 -1.54 4.36
C MET A 194 -5.37 -2.53 3.54
N ARG A 195 -4.22 -2.06 3.02
CA ARG A 195 -3.33 -2.92 2.23
C ARG A 195 -1.89 -2.95 2.77
N GLY A 196 -1.16 -4.00 2.37
CA GLY A 196 0.29 -4.11 2.55
C GLY A 196 0.76 -4.94 3.74
N GLY A 197 0.09 -4.86 4.87
CA GLY A 197 0.56 -5.43 6.14
C GLY A 197 1.45 -4.47 6.92
N CYS A 198 1.81 -4.83 8.15
CA CYS A 198 2.64 -4.01 9.04
C CYS A 198 3.87 -4.78 9.53
N TRP A 199 4.67 -4.17 10.41
CA TRP A 199 5.94 -4.70 10.91
C TRP A 199 5.86 -6.03 11.65
N TYR A 200 4.68 -6.47 12.08
CA TYR A 200 4.46 -7.78 12.73
C TYR A 200 3.42 -8.65 12.02
N SER A 201 3.16 -8.41 10.74
CA SER A 201 2.18 -9.20 9.98
C SER A 201 2.72 -10.56 9.49
N TYR A 202 4.01 -10.85 9.68
CA TYR A 202 4.67 -12.11 9.32
C TYR A 202 4.37 -12.56 7.87
N SER A 203 3.74 -13.73 7.70
CA SER A 203 3.36 -14.25 6.38
C SER A 203 2.19 -13.50 5.76
N ASN A 204 1.39 -12.77 6.57
CA ASN A 204 0.24 -12.01 6.10
C ASN A 204 0.63 -10.70 5.40
N ALA A 205 1.83 -10.15 5.67
CA ALA A 205 2.36 -9.03 4.89
C ALA A 205 2.73 -9.50 3.49
N GLY A 206 2.42 -8.68 2.50
CA GLY A 206 2.76 -8.92 1.11
C GLY A 206 2.13 -7.88 0.20
N VAL A 207 2.59 -7.87 -1.06
CA VAL A 207 2.22 -6.82 -2.01
C VAL A 207 0.70 -6.75 -2.25
N PHE A 208 0.01 -7.89 -2.23
CA PHE A 208 -1.45 -7.94 -2.40
C PHE A 208 -2.22 -8.20 -1.10
N SER A 209 -1.56 -8.03 0.06
CA SER A 209 -2.26 -8.15 1.34
C SER A 209 -3.45 -7.20 1.39
N LEU A 210 -4.61 -7.70 1.78
CA LEU A 210 -5.86 -6.97 1.91
C LEU A 210 -6.47 -7.25 3.27
N ASN A 211 -6.80 -6.21 4.01
CA ASN A 211 -7.41 -6.27 5.32
C ASN A 211 -8.43 -5.13 5.47
N TYR A 212 -9.03 -5.02 6.64
CA TYR A 212 -10.02 -4.01 6.95
C TYR A 212 -9.83 -3.46 8.37
N GLY A 213 -10.39 -2.29 8.62
CA GLY A 213 -10.44 -1.67 9.93
C GLY A 213 -11.64 -0.75 10.10
N TYR A 214 -12.01 -0.46 11.34
CA TYR A 214 -13.04 0.53 11.61
C TYR A 214 -12.54 1.92 11.17
N PRO A 215 -13.29 2.65 10.32
CA PRO A 215 -12.80 3.90 9.71
C PRO A 215 -12.52 5.01 10.74
N GLY A 216 -13.20 5.00 11.90
CA GLY A 216 -12.97 5.94 13.00
C GLY A 216 -11.80 5.56 13.92
N SER A 217 -11.24 4.36 13.79
CA SER A 217 -10.16 3.90 14.67
C SER A 217 -8.80 4.47 14.28
N ARG A 218 -7.94 4.65 15.30
CA ARG A 218 -6.57 5.17 15.14
C ARG A 218 -5.59 4.10 15.59
N TYR A 219 -5.26 3.19 14.66
CA TYR A 219 -4.33 2.09 14.92
C TYR A 219 -2.88 2.58 14.87
N ASP A 220 -2.00 1.98 15.68
CA ASP A 220 -0.57 2.32 15.73
C ASP A 220 0.24 1.71 14.58
N ASN A 221 -0.35 0.82 13.83
CA ASN A 221 0.22 0.10 12.69
C ASN A 221 -0.45 0.43 11.34
N VAL A 222 -1.31 1.44 11.30
CA VAL A 222 -1.99 1.88 10.08
C VAL A 222 -1.67 3.34 9.81
N GLY A 223 -1.11 3.60 8.64
CA GLY A 223 -0.84 4.91 8.09
C GLY A 223 -1.60 5.11 6.78
N PHE A 224 -1.06 5.93 5.86
CA PHE A 224 -1.70 6.23 4.60
C PHE A 224 -0.68 6.70 3.55
N ARG A 225 -1.10 6.75 2.29
CA ARG A 225 -0.36 7.34 1.18
C ARG A 225 -1.26 8.26 0.37
N CYS A 226 -0.67 9.32 -0.15
CA CYS A 226 -1.35 10.25 -1.03
C CYS A 226 -0.97 9.98 -2.50
N THR A 227 -1.93 10.24 -3.38
CA THR A 227 -1.74 10.25 -4.84
C THR A 227 -2.15 11.60 -5.42
N LYS A 228 -1.70 11.87 -6.64
CA LYS A 228 -2.11 13.02 -7.46
C LYS A 228 -2.32 12.58 -8.89
N SER A 229 -3.20 13.26 -9.61
CA SER A 229 -3.24 13.17 -11.06
C SER A 229 -1.95 13.75 -11.65
N LEU A 230 -1.55 13.29 -12.82
CA LEU A 230 -0.48 13.89 -13.64
C LEU A 230 -0.97 15.15 -14.32
#